data_ca3760513f1c20bcd1cf8463581fe7c8
#
_entry.id   ca3760513f1c20bcd1cf8463581fe7c8
#
_cell.length_a   1.000
_cell.length_b   1.000
_cell.length_c   1.000
_cell.angle_alpha   90.00
_cell.angle_beta   90.00
_cell.angle_gamma   90.00
#
_symmetry.space_group_name_H-M   'P 1'
#
loop_
_entity.id
_entity.type
_entity.pdbx_description
1 polymer ?
#
loop_
_entity_poly.entity_id
_entity_poly.type
_entity_poly.pdbx_seq_one_letter_code
_entity_poly.pdbx_strand_id
1 'polypeptide(L)'
;MHRLLLVSCFLLLNSWAWALKPTREWIATPDSLGLRYQTTALSTPDHAQLAGWIVEPAATVPDRHTTVVVAYGDANNMSHFLSQARALSQGGYRVYLFDYRGFGHSSDFAIDRQRLYYPEFSTDLRTVLADARHRYPRSRTGIIGFSMGTIMGSEVAATSKCDFLVAEGYVASPQLLVAAIFQRSQKVVTLPAEAAEYALVARRVRCPWLLVGGTADKSMPLADSVAVARAARWRQRRQVLCFEGGHLEGFYRLTEAEYGDKYVREVTRFLAGKRS
;
A
#
# COMPACT_ATOMS: atom_id res chain seq x y z
N MET A 1 -7.94 63.91 -12.30
CA MET A 1 -8.26 62.78 -11.44
C MET A 1 -8.31 61.52 -12.29
N HIS A 2 -7.18 60.77 -12.40
CA HIS A 2 -7.08 59.54 -13.17
C HIS A 2 -7.20 58.35 -12.19
N ARG A 3 -8.26 57.57 -12.30
CA ARG A 3 -8.43 56.32 -11.56
C ARG A 3 -7.67 55.22 -12.32
N LEU A 4 -6.55 54.76 -11.74
CA LEU A 4 -5.93 53.50 -12.12
C LEU A 4 -6.79 52.34 -11.66
N LEU A 5 -7.32 51.58 -12.61
CA LEU A 5 -7.90 50.25 -12.37
C LEU A 5 -6.75 49.24 -12.26
N LEU A 6 -6.45 48.80 -11.05
CA LEU A 6 -5.61 47.63 -10.78
C LEU A 6 -6.40 46.38 -11.15
N VAL A 7 -6.12 45.82 -12.33
CA VAL A 7 -6.58 44.45 -12.69
C VAL A 7 -5.67 43.47 -11.96
N SER A 8 -6.18 42.93 -10.86
CA SER A 8 -5.52 41.85 -10.12
C SER A 8 -5.66 40.57 -10.93
N CYS A 9 -4.59 40.23 -11.67
CA CYS A 9 -4.52 38.96 -12.39
C CYS A 9 -4.29 37.85 -11.35
N PHE A 10 -5.37 37.18 -10.90
CA PHE A 10 -5.27 35.95 -10.14
C PHE A 10 -4.71 34.88 -11.07
N LEU A 11 -3.41 34.70 -11.03
CA LEU A 11 -2.75 33.48 -11.53
C LEU A 11 -3.26 32.31 -10.71
N LEU A 12 -4.31 31.66 -11.21
CA LEU A 12 -4.70 30.32 -10.78
C LEU A 12 -3.51 29.40 -11.06
N LEU A 13 -2.66 29.23 -10.08
CA LEU A 13 -1.70 28.13 -10.04
C LEU A 13 -2.52 26.85 -10.04
N ASN A 14 -2.79 26.34 -11.24
CA ASN A 14 -3.28 24.98 -11.43
C ASN A 14 -2.21 24.04 -10.87
N SER A 15 -2.27 23.73 -9.59
CA SER A 15 -1.53 22.62 -9.02
C SER A 15 -2.05 21.35 -9.70
N TRP A 16 -1.34 20.91 -10.70
CA TRP A 16 -1.60 19.64 -11.39
C TRP A 16 -1.45 18.54 -10.38
N ALA A 17 -2.53 18.16 -9.69
CA ALA A 17 -2.49 17.03 -8.81
C ALA A 17 -2.61 15.78 -9.67
N TRP A 18 -1.50 15.13 -9.86
CA TRP A 18 -1.32 13.87 -10.55
C TRP A 18 -2.00 12.74 -9.78
N ALA A 19 -2.53 11.72 -10.47
CA ALA A 19 -2.97 10.48 -9.86
C ALA A 19 -1.78 9.63 -9.41
N LEU A 20 -0.70 9.64 -10.22
CA LEU A 20 0.56 9.00 -9.86
C LEU A 20 1.67 10.06 -9.70
N LYS A 21 2.43 9.96 -8.62
CA LYS A 21 3.51 10.89 -8.24
C LYS A 21 4.80 10.14 -7.88
N PRO A 22 5.35 9.32 -8.78
CA PRO A 22 6.58 8.59 -8.50
C PRO A 22 7.74 9.55 -8.30
N THR A 23 8.62 9.22 -7.36
CA THR A 23 9.94 9.86 -7.19
C THR A 23 11.03 8.84 -7.46
N ARG A 24 12.15 9.28 -8.09
CA ARG A 24 13.28 8.38 -8.37
C ARG A 24 14.26 8.32 -7.20
N GLU A 25 14.52 9.43 -6.55
CA GLU A 25 15.47 9.51 -5.46
C GLU A 25 14.92 8.94 -4.16
N TRP A 26 15.71 8.11 -3.49
CA TRP A 26 15.42 7.66 -2.13
C TRP A 26 15.78 8.76 -1.14
N ILE A 27 14.88 9.05 -0.21
CA ILE A 27 15.12 10.05 0.84
C ILE A 27 16.04 9.53 1.96
N ALA A 28 16.12 8.20 2.12
CA ALA A 28 16.93 7.51 3.11
C ALA A 28 17.05 6.03 2.74
N THR A 29 17.95 5.32 3.40
CA THR A 29 18.11 3.87 3.33
C THR A 29 17.88 3.24 4.71
N PRO A 30 17.63 1.92 4.83
CA PRO A 30 17.27 1.31 6.11
C PRO A 30 18.32 1.47 7.22
N ASP A 31 19.60 1.56 6.86
CA ASP A 31 20.70 1.80 7.81
C ASP A 31 20.60 3.15 8.51
N SER A 32 20.00 4.17 7.90
CA SER A 32 19.75 5.47 8.53
C SER A 32 18.85 5.39 9.78
N LEU A 33 18.06 4.31 9.88
CA LEU A 33 17.24 3.99 11.05
C LEU A 33 17.82 2.83 11.88
N GLY A 34 19.07 2.42 11.63
CA GLY A 34 19.73 1.31 12.32
C GLY A 34 19.11 -0.06 12.00
N LEU A 35 18.43 -0.20 10.88
CA LEU A 35 17.80 -1.45 10.47
C LEU A 35 18.82 -2.37 9.78
N ARG A 36 18.82 -3.65 10.14
CA ARG A 36 19.55 -4.67 9.40
C ARG A 36 18.77 -5.05 8.16
N TYR A 37 19.39 -5.00 7.01
CA TYR A 37 18.72 -5.27 5.75
C TYR A 37 19.66 -5.85 4.69
N GLN A 38 19.06 -6.37 3.62
CA GLN A 38 19.71 -6.81 2.39
C GLN A 38 19.10 -6.04 1.22
N THR A 39 19.91 -5.64 0.27
CA THR A 39 19.43 -5.12 -1.03
C THR A 39 19.06 -6.28 -1.94
N THR A 40 18.05 -6.08 -2.75
CA THR A 40 17.63 -7.06 -3.78
C THR A 40 17.44 -6.37 -5.12
N ALA A 41 17.71 -7.15 -6.18
CA ALA A 41 17.32 -6.81 -7.55
C ALA A 41 16.59 -8.03 -8.13
N LEU A 42 15.39 -7.82 -8.62
CA LEU A 42 14.54 -8.88 -9.18
C LEU A 42 14.17 -8.56 -10.62
N SER A 43 14.16 -9.59 -11.46
CA SER A 43 13.63 -9.49 -12.82
C SER A 43 12.19 -10.00 -12.82
N THR A 44 11.26 -9.21 -13.34
CA THR A 44 9.89 -9.64 -13.58
C THR A 44 9.79 -10.53 -14.81
N PRO A 45 8.70 -11.32 -14.99
CA PRO A 45 8.52 -12.14 -16.20
C PRO A 45 8.52 -11.34 -17.52
N ASP A 46 8.16 -10.06 -17.46
CA ASP A 46 8.19 -9.12 -18.58
C ASP A 46 9.46 -8.23 -18.59
N HIS A 47 10.54 -8.71 -17.94
CA HIS A 47 11.90 -8.17 -17.95
C HIS A 47 12.14 -6.82 -17.28
N ALA A 48 11.19 -6.27 -16.49
CA ALA A 48 11.48 -5.12 -15.66
C ALA A 48 12.41 -5.52 -14.50
N GLN A 49 13.34 -4.63 -14.13
CA GLN A 49 14.22 -4.81 -12.98
C GLN A 49 13.63 -4.05 -11.79
N LEU A 50 13.44 -4.73 -10.67
CA LEU A 50 12.90 -4.15 -9.45
C LEU A 50 13.98 -4.05 -8.40
N ALA A 51 14.15 -2.86 -7.83
CA ALA A 51 14.98 -2.62 -6.66
C ALA A 51 14.18 -2.89 -5.39
N GLY A 52 14.81 -3.47 -4.37
CA GLY A 52 14.14 -3.75 -3.10
C GLY A 52 15.09 -3.86 -1.91
N TRP A 53 14.49 -3.81 -0.73
CA TRP A 53 15.15 -4.04 0.55
C TRP A 53 14.39 -5.08 1.36
N ILE A 54 15.13 -6.03 1.90
CA ILE A 54 14.60 -6.99 2.88
C ILE A 54 15.11 -6.55 4.24
N VAL A 55 14.26 -5.97 5.06
CA VAL A 55 14.56 -5.58 6.44
C VAL A 55 14.31 -6.78 7.34
N GLU A 56 15.32 -7.16 8.10
CA GLU A 56 15.25 -8.29 9.02
C GLU A 56 14.50 -7.94 10.31
N PRO A 57 13.91 -8.92 11.01
CA PRO A 57 13.39 -8.70 12.34
C PRO A 57 14.45 -8.10 13.26
N ALA A 58 14.05 -7.19 14.16
CA ALA A 58 14.97 -6.60 15.13
C ALA A 58 15.58 -7.70 16.00
N ALA A 59 16.90 -7.61 16.24
CA ALA A 59 17.61 -8.65 17.00
C ALA A 59 17.14 -8.79 18.46
N THR A 60 16.44 -7.78 18.97
CA THR A 60 15.93 -7.71 20.35
C THR A 60 14.60 -8.43 20.56
N VAL A 61 13.97 -8.92 19.49
CA VAL A 61 12.66 -9.59 19.55
C VAL A 61 12.69 -10.93 18.83
N PRO A 62 11.85 -11.90 19.22
CA PRO A 62 11.74 -13.18 18.52
C PRO A 62 11.25 -13.00 17.07
N ASP A 63 11.90 -13.69 16.14
CA ASP A 63 11.43 -13.77 14.74
C ASP A 63 10.07 -14.50 14.69
N ARG A 64 9.06 -13.85 14.12
CA ARG A 64 7.72 -14.43 13.95
C ARG A 64 7.61 -15.38 12.77
N HIS A 65 8.70 -15.60 12.05
CA HIS A 65 8.68 -16.37 10.81
C HIS A 65 7.56 -15.89 9.86
N THR A 66 7.45 -14.58 9.75
CA THR A 66 6.42 -13.93 8.91
C THR A 66 7.07 -12.81 8.11
N THR A 67 6.92 -12.90 6.79
CA THR A 67 7.41 -11.89 5.83
C THR A 67 6.24 -11.05 5.33
N VAL A 68 6.40 -9.75 5.41
CA VAL A 68 5.45 -8.75 4.95
C VAL A 68 6.00 -8.09 3.70
N VAL A 69 5.30 -8.20 2.58
CA VAL A 69 5.58 -7.42 1.37
C VAL A 69 4.76 -6.14 1.42
N VAL A 70 5.40 -4.98 1.29
CA VAL A 70 4.72 -3.68 1.34
C VAL A 70 4.36 -3.24 -0.07
N ALA A 71 3.07 -3.07 -0.34
CA ALA A 71 2.51 -2.49 -1.55
C ALA A 71 2.05 -1.06 -1.24
N TYR A 72 2.88 -0.07 -1.54
CA TYR A 72 2.59 1.32 -1.21
C TYR A 72 1.67 2.00 -2.24
N GLY A 73 1.32 3.26 -1.97
CA GLY A 73 0.34 4.03 -2.74
C GLY A 73 0.90 4.65 -4.02
N ASP A 74 0.21 5.67 -4.48
CA ASP A 74 0.39 6.36 -5.75
C ASP A 74 1.55 7.36 -5.79
N ALA A 75 2.17 7.62 -4.64
CA ALA A 75 3.20 8.65 -4.52
C ALA A 75 4.51 8.12 -3.93
N ASN A 76 5.59 8.86 -4.22
CA ASN A 76 6.92 8.65 -3.66
C ASN A 76 7.60 7.35 -4.14
N ASN A 77 8.28 6.62 -3.26
CA ASN A 77 8.94 5.35 -3.49
C ASN A 77 9.10 4.58 -2.16
N MET A 78 9.72 3.40 -2.18
CA MET A 78 9.83 2.55 -1.00
C MET A 78 10.53 3.19 0.20
N SER A 79 11.41 4.18 -0.01
CA SER A 79 12.16 4.83 1.09
C SER A 79 11.27 5.63 2.05
N HIS A 80 10.05 5.98 1.63
CA HIS A 80 9.08 6.67 2.48
C HIS A 80 8.36 5.73 3.47
N PHE A 81 8.59 4.41 3.36
CA PHE A 81 7.98 3.40 4.23
C PHE A 81 8.95 2.80 5.27
N LEU A 82 10.09 3.44 5.48
CA LEU A 82 11.11 2.99 6.45
C LEU A 82 10.62 3.01 7.89
N SER A 83 9.78 3.98 8.28
CA SER A 83 9.19 4.02 9.62
C SER A 83 8.23 2.86 9.86
N GLN A 84 7.41 2.50 8.87
CA GLN A 84 6.53 1.33 8.92
C GLN A 84 7.33 0.03 8.95
N ALA A 85 8.40 -0.04 8.14
CA ALA A 85 9.29 -1.19 8.14
C ALA A 85 9.99 -1.36 9.50
N ARG A 86 10.42 -0.26 10.14
CA ARG A 86 10.98 -0.28 11.49
C ARG A 86 9.98 -0.81 12.51
N ALA A 87 8.75 -0.28 12.51
CA ALA A 87 7.71 -0.73 13.45
C ALA A 87 7.40 -2.23 13.29
N LEU A 88 7.29 -2.70 12.04
CA LEU A 88 7.09 -4.12 11.75
C LEU A 88 8.30 -4.97 12.17
N SER A 89 9.52 -4.52 11.89
CA SER A 89 10.76 -5.19 12.29
C SER A 89 10.85 -5.32 13.82
N GLN A 90 10.53 -4.27 14.56
CA GLN A 90 10.43 -4.27 16.03
C GLN A 90 9.32 -5.20 16.53
N GLY A 91 8.29 -5.44 15.74
CA GLY A 91 7.26 -6.46 16.00
C GLY A 91 7.67 -7.89 15.66
N GLY A 92 8.88 -8.12 15.19
CA GLY A 92 9.42 -9.45 14.84
C GLY A 92 9.07 -9.91 13.42
N TYR A 93 8.68 -9.00 12.53
CA TYR A 93 8.40 -9.29 11.14
C TYR A 93 9.61 -9.01 10.24
N ARG A 94 9.80 -9.84 9.22
CA ARG A 94 10.65 -9.51 8.07
C ARG A 94 9.83 -8.65 7.12
N VAL A 95 10.42 -7.56 6.60
CA VAL A 95 9.71 -6.61 5.74
C VAL A 95 10.41 -6.52 4.40
N TYR A 96 9.68 -6.79 3.33
CA TYR A 96 10.15 -6.61 1.97
C TYR A 96 9.57 -5.31 1.40
N LEU A 97 10.42 -4.30 1.29
CA LEU A 97 10.14 -3.06 0.55
C LEU A 97 10.67 -3.22 -0.88
N PHE A 98 9.99 -2.67 -1.85
CA PHE A 98 10.45 -2.64 -3.24
C PHE A 98 9.91 -1.41 -3.96
N ASP A 99 10.59 -0.98 -5.00
CA ASP A 99 10.08 0.05 -5.90
C ASP A 99 9.32 -0.60 -7.06
N TYR A 100 8.12 -0.12 -7.35
CA TYR A 100 7.44 -0.45 -8.60
C TYR A 100 8.28 0.05 -9.79
N ARG A 101 8.13 -0.57 -10.97
CA ARG A 101 8.69 0.00 -12.20
C ARG A 101 8.29 1.48 -12.36
N GLY A 102 9.21 2.34 -12.77
CA GLY A 102 9.01 3.78 -12.87
C GLY A 102 9.16 4.55 -11.54
N PHE A 103 9.32 3.85 -10.41
CA PHE A 103 9.56 4.42 -9.09
C PHE A 103 10.98 4.11 -8.62
N GLY A 104 11.51 4.93 -7.70
CA GLY A 104 12.80 4.74 -7.04
C GLY A 104 13.90 4.30 -8.00
N HIS A 105 14.57 3.22 -7.70
CA HIS A 105 15.65 2.67 -8.51
C HIS A 105 15.25 1.46 -9.37
N SER A 106 13.95 1.15 -9.49
CA SER A 106 13.47 0.16 -10.46
C SER A 106 13.56 0.66 -11.89
N SER A 107 13.41 -0.24 -12.87
CA SER A 107 13.44 0.07 -14.30
C SER A 107 12.57 1.26 -14.66
N ASP A 108 12.97 1.99 -15.67
CA ASP A 108 12.14 3.02 -16.26
C ASP A 108 10.83 2.43 -16.79
N PHE A 109 9.78 3.21 -16.67
CA PHE A 109 8.45 2.88 -17.15
C PHE A 109 7.71 4.14 -17.56
N ALA A 110 7.05 4.10 -18.70
CA ALA A 110 6.30 5.26 -19.20
C ALA A 110 5.01 5.43 -18.39
N ILE A 111 5.06 6.29 -17.38
CA ILE A 111 3.93 6.59 -16.50
C ILE A 111 3.14 7.79 -17.03
N ASP A 112 1.90 7.55 -17.45
CA ASP A 112 0.88 8.60 -17.53
C ASP A 112 0.42 8.95 -16.11
N ARG A 113 0.76 10.14 -15.66
CA ARG A 113 0.44 10.62 -14.31
C ARG A 113 -1.05 10.84 -14.06
N GLN A 114 -1.88 10.82 -15.10
CA GLN A 114 -3.33 10.88 -14.97
C GLN A 114 -3.96 9.50 -14.79
N ARG A 115 -3.22 8.41 -14.98
CA ARG A 115 -3.72 7.05 -14.74
C ARG A 115 -3.58 6.69 -13.26
N LEU A 116 -4.62 6.05 -12.68
CA LEU A 116 -4.65 5.72 -11.26
C LEU A 116 -3.63 4.63 -10.89
N TYR A 117 -3.51 3.60 -11.71
CA TYR A 117 -2.57 2.48 -11.53
C TYR A 117 -2.33 1.74 -12.84
N TYR A 118 -1.39 0.81 -12.85
CA TYR A 118 -1.04 -0.04 -13.97
C TYR A 118 -1.10 -1.51 -13.59
N PRO A 119 -1.58 -2.42 -14.47
CA PRO A 119 -1.56 -3.88 -14.24
C PRO A 119 -0.14 -4.41 -14.01
N GLU A 120 0.85 -3.77 -14.60
CA GLU A 120 2.28 -4.09 -14.44
C GLU A 120 2.72 -3.97 -12.97
N PHE A 121 2.12 -3.08 -12.18
CA PHE A 121 2.41 -2.97 -10.74
C PHE A 121 1.94 -4.22 -9.97
N SER A 122 0.86 -4.87 -10.41
CA SER A 122 0.45 -6.17 -9.88
C SER A 122 1.43 -7.27 -10.27
N THR A 123 2.06 -7.20 -11.45
CA THR A 123 3.13 -8.11 -11.87
C THR A 123 4.38 -7.92 -11.02
N ASP A 124 4.76 -6.68 -10.73
CA ASP A 124 5.88 -6.35 -9.85
C ASP A 124 5.67 -6.92 -8.45
N LEU A 125 4.52 -6.62 -7.84
CA LEU A 125 4.17 -7.12 -6.51
C LEU A 125 4.12 -8.65 -6.46
N ARG A 126 3.59 -9.29 -7.49
CA ARG A 126 3.55 -10.77 -7.61
C ARG A 126 4.95 -11.36 -7.65
N THR A 127 5.87 -10.73 -8.39
CA THR A 127 7.27 -11.14 -8.47
C THR A 127 7.95 -11.07 -7.10
N VAL A 128 7.76 -9.96 -6.39
CA VAL A 128 8.34 -9.78 -5.05
C VAL A 128 7.73 -10.76 -4.04
N LEU A 129 6.41 -11.00 -4.09
CA LEU A 129 5.75 -11.97 -3.22
C LEU A 129 6.27 -13.40 -3.47
N ALA A 130 6.50 -13.76 -4.72
CA ALA A 130 7.05 -15.06 -5.10
C ALA A 130 8.50 -15.22 -4.63
N ASP A 131 9.34 -14.20 -4.81
CA ASP A 131 10.73 -14.19 -4.30
C ASP A 131 10.78 -14.29 -2.78
N ALA A 132 9.96 -13.54 -2.06
CA ALA A 132 9.86 -13.62 -0.60
C ALA A 132 9.52 -15.04 -0.12
N ARG A 133 8.59 -15.72 -0.81
CA ARG A 133 8.22 -17.11 -0.51
C ARG A 133 9.33 -18.10 -0.83
N HIS A 134 10.05 -17.86 -1.91
CA HIS A 134 11.19 -18.72 -2.32
C HIS A 134 12.35 -18.60 -1.32
N ARG A 135 12.71 -17.37 -0.93
CA ARG A 135 13.81 -17.12 0.02
C ARG A 135 13.49 -17.62 1.44
N TYR A 136 12.24 -17.50 1.86
CA TYR A 136 11.80 -17.83 3.22
C TYR A 136 10.67 -18.88 3.23
N PRO A 137 10.92 -20.11 2.77
CA PRO A 137 9.87 -21.11 2.55
C PRO A 137 9.16 -21.57 3.83
N ARG A 138 9.78 -21.35 4.99
CA ARG A 138 9.19 -21.65 6.32
C ARG A 138 8.45 -20.46 6.92
N SER A 139 8.49 -19.30 6.26
CA SER A 139 7.80 -18.09 6.70
C SER A 139 6.40 -18.01 6.12
N ARG A 140 5.47 -17.50 6.91
CA ARG A 140 4.21 -17.00 6.35
C ARG A 140 4.51 -15.75 5.54
N THR A 141 3.97 -15.62 4.34
CA THR A 141 4.23 -14.47 3.48
C THR A 141 2.92 -13.82 3.06
N GLY A 142 2.77 -12.54 3.37
CA GLY A 142 1.58 -11.78 3.03
C GLY A 142 1.91 -10.35 2.61
N ILE A 143 0.85 -9.60 2.34
CA ILE A 143 0.93 -8.24 1.81
C ILE A 143 0.33 -7.27 2.81
N ILE A 144 0.98 -6.12 3.01
CA ILE A 144 0.36 -4.91 3.55
C ILE A 144 0.27 -3.89 2.41
N GLY A 145 -0.95 -3.55 2.00
CA GLY A 145 -1.24 -2.57 0.96
C GLY A 145 -1.72 -1.25 1.55
N PHE A 146 -1.30 -0.13 0.94
CA PHE A 146 -1.69 1.23 1.31
C PHE A 146 -2.32 1.94 0.11
N SER A 147 -3.55 2.49 0.27
CA SER A 147 -4.22 3.27 -0.77
C SER A 147 -4.24 2.53 -2.12
N MET A 148 -3.69 3.10 -3.20
CA MET A 148 -3.53 2.42 -4.50
C MET A 148 -2.91 1.02 -4.36
N GLY A 149 -1.93 0.84 -3.45
CA GLY A 149 -1.32 -0.46 -3.18
C GLY A 149 -2.30 -1.54 -2.72
N THR A 150 -3.49 -1.16 -2.24
CA THR A 150 -4.55 -2.11 -1.89
C THR A 150 -5.22 -2.71 -3.13
N ILE A 151 -5.20 -2.01 -4.27
CA ILE A 151 -5.67 -2.55 -5.57
C ILE A 151 -4.78 -3.73 -5.95
N MET A 152 -3.48 -3.49 -6.13
CA MET A 152 -2.53 -4.53 -6.48
C MET A 152 -2.46 -5.64 -5.43
N GLY A 153 -2.49 -5.25 -4.14
CA GLY A 153 -2.46 -6.20 -3.02
C GLY A 153 -3.63 -7.19 -3.05
N SER A 154 -4.83 -6.71 -3.31
CA SER A 154 -6.01 -7.58 -3.41
C SER A 154 -6.04 -8.41 -4.70
N GLU A 155 -5.62 -7.87 -5.84
CA GLU A 155 -5.47 -8.61 -7.11
C GLU A 155 -4.47 -9.76 -6.97
N VAL A 156 -3.29 -9.48 -6.40
CA VAL A 156 -2.25 -10.50 -6.18
C VAL A 156 -2.70 -11.53 -5.15
N ALA A 157 -3.34 -11.12 -4.05
CA ALA A 157 -3.88 -12.05 -3.06
C ALA A 157 -5.03 -12.92 -3.59
N ALA A 158 -5.77 -12.43 -4.60
CA ALA A 158 -6.85 -13.18 -5.26
C ALA A 158 -6.35 -14.23 -6.25
N THR A 159 -5.14 -14.04 -6.80
CA THR A 159 -4.63 -14.86 -7.92
C THR A 159 -3.33 -15.62 -7.61
N SER A 160 -2.70 -15.32 -6.47
CA SER A 160 -1.43 -15.92 -6.04
C SER A 160 -1.53 -16.52 -4.63
N LYS A 161 -0.58 -17.38 -4.28
CA LYS A 161 -0.47 -17.90 -2.91
C LYS A 161 -0.01 -16.78 -1.98
N CYS A 162 -0.94 -16.25 -1.21
CA CYS A 162 -0.75 -15.22 -0.20
C CYS A 162 -1.33 -15.71 1.12
N ASP A 163 -0.59 -15.62 2.23
CA ASP A 163 -0.99 -16.18 3.51
C ASP A 163 -1.83 -15.21 4.34
N PHE A 164 -1.78 -13.91 4.03
CA PHE A 164 -2.64 -12.87 4.61
C PHE A 164 -2.58 -11.58 3.79
N LEU A 165 -3.60 -10.77 3.91
CA LEU A 165 -3.67 -9.42 3.36
C LEU A 165 -4.06 -8.44 4.46
N VAL A 166 -3.31 -7.34 4.58
CA VAL A 166 -3.70 -6.15 5.35
C VAL A 166 -3.87 -5.02 4.34
N ALA A 167 -4.98 -4.30 4.39
CA ALA A 167 -5.27 -3.23 3.44
C ALA A 167 -5.68 -1.97 4.22
N GLU A 168 -4.81 -0.97 4.24
CA GLU A 168 -5.10 0.33 4.84
C GLU A 168 -5.52 1.33 3.76
N GLY A 169 -6.66 2.01 3.98
CA GLY A 169 -7.26 2.87 2.97
C GLY A 169 -7.69 2.07 1.73
N TYR A 170 -8.45 1.00 1.94
CA TYR A 170 -8.83 0.06 0.88
C TYR A 170 -9.67 0.69 -0.22
N VAL A 171 -9.21 0.57 -1.45
CA VAL A 171 -9.94 0.98 -2.66
C VAL A 171 -10.94 -0.12 -3.04
N ALA A 172 -12.19 0.06 -2.68
CA ALA A 172 -13.24 -0.92 -2.98
C ALA A 172 -13.68 -0.91 -4.46
N SER A 173 -13.59 0.25 -5.09
CA SER A 173 -13.90 0.45 -6.52
C SER A 173 -13.02 1.56 -7.11
N PRO A 174 -12.08 1.23 -7.99
CA PRO A 174 -11.31 2.23 -8.73
C PRO A 174 -12.20 3.21 -9.51
N GLN A 175 -13.33 2.74 -10.08
CA GLN A 175 -14.28 3.56 -10.82
C GLN A 175 -14.92 4.62 -9.92
N LEU A 176 -15.40 4.23 -8.74
CA LEU A 176 -16.00 5.18 -7.77
C LEU A 176 -14.95 6.17 -7.25
N LEU A 177 -13.70 5.72 -7.06
CA LEU A 177 -12.61 6.59 -6.65
C LEU A 177 -12.34 7.67 -7.71
N VAL A 178 -12.22 7.28 -8.98
CA VAL A 178 -12.00 8.21 -10.09
C VAL A 178 -13.17 9.21 -10.21
N ALA A 179 -14.41 8.74 -10.10
CA ALA A 179 -15.59 9.60 -10.09
C ALA A 179 -15.56 10.58 -8.91
N ALA A 180 -15.19 10.13 -7.71
CA ALA A 180 -15.08 10.98 -6.53
C ALA A 180 -13.95 12.02 -6.65
N ILE A 181 -12.82 11.67 -7.27
CA ILE A 181 -11.74 12.61 -7.58
C ILE A 181 -12.25 13.68 -8.54
N PHE A 182 -12.96 13.29 -9.61
CA PHE A 182 -13.52 14.24 -10.56
C PHE A 182 -14.52 15.20 -9.88
N GLN A 183 -15.43 14.68 -9.07
CA GLN A 183 -16.41 15.51 -8.36
C GLN A 183 -15.76 16.54 -7.42
N ARG A 184 -14.67 16.16 -6.74
CA ARG A 184 -14.00 17.03 -5.76
C ARG A 184 -13.04 18.04 -6.37
N SER A 185 -12.42 17.72 -7.49
CA SER A 185 -11.29 18.50 -8.03
C SER A 185 -11.38 18.79 -9.53
N GLN A 186 -12.41 18.33 -10.21
CA GLN A 186 -12.60 18.40 -11.68
C GLN A 186 -11.42 17.77 -12.47
N LYS A 187 -10.70 16.84 -11.85
CA LYS A 187 -9.56 16.16 -12.48
C LYS A 187 -10.01 14.89 -13.15
N VAL A 188 -9.58 14.75 -14.40
CA VAL A 188 -9.78 13.53 -15.15
C VAL A 188 -8.67 12.55 -14.78
N VAL A 189 -9.04 11.42 -14.18
CA VAL A 189 -8.16 10.30 -13.89
C VAL A 189 -8.63 9.12 -14.70
N THR A 190 -7.71 8.42 -15.37
CA THR A 190 -7.99 7.27 -16.21
C THR A 190 -7.73 5.97 -15.46
N LEU A 191 -8.34 4.90 -15.93
CA LEU A 191 -8.16 3.55 -15.42
C LEU A 191 -7.64 2.63 -16.53
N PRO A 192 -6.88 1.58 -16.18
CA PRO A 192 -6.60 0.50 -17.13
C PRO A 192 -7.87 -0.30 -17.43
N ALA A 193 -7.91 -1.00 -18.57
CA ALA A 193 -9.07 -1.79 -18.98
C ALA A 193 -9.45 -2.87 -17.95
N GLU A 194 -8.47 -3.45 -17.29
CA GLU A 194 -8.60 -4.48 -16.26
C GLU A 194 -9.41 -4.02 -15.04
N ALA A 195 -9.48 -2.71 -14.81
CA ALA A 195 -10.29 -2.14 -13.72
C ALA A 195 -11.77 -2.52 -13.85
N ALA A 196 -12.29 -2.83 -15.05
CA ALA A 196 -13.66 -3.27 -15.27
C ALA A 196 -14.00 -4.54 -14.48
N GLU A 197 -13.04 -5.44 -14.28
CA GLU A 197 -13.22 -6.70 -13.54
C GLU A 197 -12.91 -6.59 -12.05
N TYR A 198 -12.45 -5.44 -11.57
CA TYR A 198 -11.98 -5.28 -10.19
C TYR A 198 -13.07 -5.60 -9.14
N ALA A 199 -14.34 -5.36 -9.44
CA ALA A 199 -15.45 -5.69 -8.55
C ALA A 199 -15.48 -7.19 -8.12
N LEU A 200 -14.88 -8.07 -8.91
CA LEU A 200 -14.82 -9.52 -8.63
C LEU A 200 -13.63 -9.90 -7.74
N VAL A 201 -12.63 -9.03 -7.59
CA VAL A 201 -11.37 -9.33 -6.89
C VAL A 201 -11.64 -9.67 -5.43
N ALA A 202 -12.41 -8.85 -4.72
CA ALA A 202 -12.69 -9.08 -3.30
C ALA A 202 -13.31 -10.47 -3.03
N ARG A 203 -14.13 -10.99 -3.95
CA ARG A 203 -14.77 -12.32 -3.82
C ARG A 203 -13.76 -13.46 -3.95
N ARG A 204 -12.64 -13.23 -4.65
CA ARG A 204 -11.58 -14.22 -4.93
C ARG A 204 -10.50 -14.26 -3.86
N VAL A 205 -10.33 -13.20 -3.04
CA VAL A 205 -9.38 -13.20 -1.92
C VAL A 205 -9.79 -14.23 -0.87
N ARG A 206 -8.98 -15.27 -0.69
CA ARG A 206 -9.26 -16.41 0.20
C ARG A 206 -8.46 -16.37 1.50
N CYS A 207 -7.31 -15.70 1.51
CA CYS A 207 -6.50 -15.55 2.71
C CYS A 207 -7.19 -14.68 3.77
N PRO A 208 -6.79 -14.78 5.04
CA PRO A 208 -7.20 -13.83 6.06
C PRO A 208 -6.94 -12.39 5.62
N TRP A 209 -7.94 -11.52 5.79
CA TRP A 209 -7.88 -10.15 5.30
C TRP A 209 -8.28 -9.16 6.40
N LEU A 210 -7.31 -8.33 6.84
CA LEU A 210 -7.54 -7.21 7.74
C LEU A 210 -7.69 -5.93 6.91
N LEU A 211 -8.84 -5.29 7.04
CA LEU A 211 -9.11 -3.98 6.46
C LEU A 211 -8.89 -2.93 7.54
N VAL A 212 -8.04 -1.95 7.27
CA VAL A 212 -7.71 -0.88 8.21
C VAL A 212 -8.20 0.45 7.65
N GLY A 213 -8.96 1.21 8.42
CA GLY A 213 -9.53 2.46 7.93
C GLY A 213 -9.77 3.51 9.00
N GLY A 214 -9.55 4.77 8.62
CA GLY A 214 -9.84 5.93 9.44
C GLY A 214 -11.31 6.33 9.39
N THR A 215 -11.87 6.73 10.54
CA THR A 215 -13.27 7.18 10.63
C THR A 215 -13.53 8.48 9.89
N ALA A 216 -12.49 9.30 9.68
CA ALA A 216 -12.54 10.57 8.96
C ALA A 216 -11.89 10.48 7.55
N ASP A 217 -11.62 9.28 7.04
CA ASP A 217 -11.07 9.11 5.69
C ASP A 217 -12.12 9.47 4.64
N LYS A 218 -11.91 10.63 3.99
CA LYS A 218 -12.79 11.12 2.92
C LYS A 218 -12.44 10.55 1.54
N SER A 219 -11.27 9.93 1.41
CA SER A 219 -10.79 9.35 0.14
C SER A 219 -11.27 7.91 -0.01
N MET A 220 -11.11 7.13 1.05
CA MET A 220 -11.50 5.71 1.12
C MET A 220 -12.43 5.53 2.33
N PRO A 221 -13.75 5.75 2.17
CA PRO A 221 -14.70 5.68 3.28
C PRO A 221 -14.61 4.35 4.04
N LEU A 222 -14.55 4.40 5.37
CA LEU A 222 -14.52 3.22 6.23
C LEU A 222 -15.70 2.26 5.93
N ALA A 223 -16.84 2.80 5.50
CA ALA A 223 -18.02 2.03 5.13
C ALA A 223 -17.74 0.99 4.04
N ASP A 224 -16.85 1.29 3.10
CA ASP A 224 -16.47 0.37 2.03
C ASP A 224 -15.70 -0.85 2.58
N SER A 225 -14.79 -0.61 3.51
CA SER A 225 -14.08 -1.68 4.22
C SER A 225 -15.02 -2.55 5.04
N VAL A 226 -16.01 -1.94 5.71
CA VAL A 226 -17.06 -2.66 6.46
C VAL A 226 -17.92 -3.49 5.52
N ALA A 227 -18.33 -2.95 4.37
CA ALA A 227 -19.12 -3.68 3.38
C ALA A 227 -18.38 -4.91 2.85
N VAL A 228 -17.10 -4.76 2.51
CA VAL A 228 -16.25 -5.88 2.05
C VAL A 228 -16.06 -6.91 3.16
N ALA A 229 -15.89 -6.51 4.41
CA ALA A 229 -15.77 -7.46 5.51
C ALA A 229 -17.07 -8.24 5.73
N ARG A 230 -18.23 -7.58 5.71
CA ARG A 230 -19.55 -8.20 5.84
C ARG A 230 -19.89 -9.15 4.70
N ALA A 231 -19.38 -8.89 3.49
CA ALA A 231 -19.56 -9.75 2.32
C ALA A 231 -18.68 -11.02 2.34
N ALA A 232 -17.94 -11.27 3.42
CA ALA A 232 -17.12 -12.46 3.57
C ALA A 232 -17.98 -13.74 3.56
N ARG A 233 -17.54 -14.75 2.78
CA ARG A 233 -18.13 -16.09 2.81
C ARG A 233 -17.62 -16.84 4.05
N TRP A 234 -18.32 -17.89 4.47
CA TRP A 234 -18.03 -18.65 5.68
C TRP A 234 -16.56 -19.13 5.84
N ARG A 235 -15.84 -19.35 4.74
CA ARG A 235 -14.40 -19.70 4.74
C ARG A 235 -13.45 -18.53 4.66
N GLN A 236 -13.95 -17.29 4.47
CA GLN A 236 -13.15 -16.09 4.35
C GLN A 236 -13.13 -15.38 5.70
N ARG A 237 -11.95 -15.27 6.31
CA ARG A 237 -11.77 -14.50 7.52
C ARG A 237 -11.44 -13.06 7.16
N ARG A 238 -12.38 -12.15 7.38
CA ARG A 238 -12.20 -10.70 7.19
C ARG A 238 -12.53 -9.98 8.50
N GLN A 239 -11.76 -8.95 8.79
CA GLN A 239 -11.94 -8.13 9.97
C GLN A 239 -11.66 -6.68 9.62
N VAL A 240 -12.31 -5.75 10.30
CA VAL A 240 -12.07 -4.32 10.17
C VAL A 240 -11.41 -3.83 11.45
N LEU A 241 -10.30 -3.13 11.31
CA LEU A 241 -9.65 -2.33 12.34
C LEU A 241 -9.91 -0.87 12.00
N CYS A 242 -10.66 -0.17 12.85
CA CYS A 242 -10.89 1.26 12.68
C CYS A 242 -10.06 2.08 13.67
N PHE A 243 -9.71 3.30 13.26
CA PHE A 243 -9.05 4.28 14.11
C PHE A 243 -9.64 5.67 13.87
N GLU A 244 -9.54 6.55 14.86
CA GLU A 244 -9.90 7.96 14.69
C GLU A 244 -8.82 8.67 13.88
N GLY A 245 -9.14 9.09 12.65
CA GLY A 245 -8.18 9.74 11.77
C GLY A 245 -8.60 9.71 10.31
N GLY A 246 -7.73 10.28 9.48
CA GLY A 246 -7.88 10.39 8.03
C GLY A 246 -7.23 9.25 7.25
N HIS A 247 -6.92 9.54 5.98
CA HIS A 247 -6.34 8.59 5.04
C HIS A 247 -4.90 8.23 5.42
N LEU A 248 -4.60 6.92 5.53
CA LEU A 248 -3.27 6.37 5.82
C LEU A 248 -2.62 6.88 7.13
N GLU A 249 -3.42 7.24 8.11
CA GLU A 249 -2.92 7.66 9.43
C GLU A 249 -2.80 6.49 10.43
N GLY A 250 -3.06 5.24 10.03
CA GLY A 250 -3.17 4.10 10.93
C GLY A 250 -1.93 3.87 11.77
N PHE A 251 -0.74 3.85 11.18
CA PHE A 251 0.51 3.70 11.94
C PHE A 251 0.73 4.84 12.93
N TYR A 252 0.37 6.06 12.57
CA TYR A 252 0.49 7.23 13.45
C TYR A 252 -0.53 7.20 14.59
N ARG A 253 -1.80 6.95 14.27
CA ARG A 253 -2.90 6.95 15.25
C ARG A 253 -2.88 5.75 16.19
N LEU A 254 -2.42 4.62 15.72
CA LEU A 254 -2.27 3.40 16.50
C LEU A 254 -0.81 3.30 17.02
N THR A 255 -0.41 4.34 17.76
CA THR A 255 0.87 4.48 18.45
C THR A 255 0.59 4.65 19.95
N GLU A 256 1.31 3.94 20.80
CA GLU A 256 1.25 4.06 22.26
C GLU A 256 2.61 4.47 22.86
N ALA A 257 3.63 3.67 22.67
CA ALA A 257 4.99 3.94 23.14
C ALA A 257 5.94 4.28 22.00
N GLU A 258 5.86 3.52 20.90
CA GLU A 258 6.69 3.71 19.72
C GLU A 258 5.83 3.73 18.47
N TYR A 259 6.27 4.48 17.45
CA TYR A 259 5.54 4.64 16.19
C TYR A 259 5.01 3.31 15.65
N GLY A 260 3.69 3.21 15.53
CA GLY A 260 2.99 2.07 14.95
C GLY A 260 2.96 0.80 15.82
N ASP A 261 3.43 0.82 17.06
CA ASP A 261 3.51 -0.36 17.92
C ASP A 261 2.14 -1.01 18.16
N LYS A 262 1.10 -0.22 18.39
CA LYS A 262 -0.27 -0.70 18.52
C LYS A 262 -0.81 -1.24 17.19
N TYR A 263 -0.52 -0.58 16.07
CA TYR A 263 -0.88 -1.08 14.74
C TYR A 263 -0.32 -2.49 14.54
N VAL A 264 0.95 -2.68 14.80
CA VAL A 264 1.64 -3.97 14.66
C VAL A 264 1.08 -5.03 15.62
N ARG A 265 0.71 -4.64 16.86
CA ARG A 265 0.03 -5.55 17.80
C ARG A 265 -1.32 -6.01 17.27
N GLU A 266 -2.13 -5.12 16.70
CA GLU A 266 -3.45 -5.48 16.14
C GLU A 266 -3.29 -6.41 14.92
N VAL A 267 -2.35 -6.13 14.02
CA VAL A 267 -2.00 -7.05 12.92
C VAL A 267 -1.60 -8.42 13.49
N THR A 268 -0.77 -8.43 14.53
CA THR A 268 -0.34 -9.68 15.19
C THR A 268 -1.50 -10.46 15.79
N ARG A 269 -2.41 -9.79 16.49
CA ARG A 269 -3.64 -10.42 17.06
C ARG A 269 -4.49 -11.04 15.96
N PHE A 270 -4.71 -10.27 14.89
CA PHE A 270 -5.45 -10.75 13.74
C PHE A 270 -4.80 -11.99 13.14
N LEU A 271 -3.48 -11.97 12.88
CA LEU A 271 -2.76 -13.10 12.29
C LEU A 271 -2.76 -14.35 13.19
N ALA A 272 -2.78 -14.16 14.52
CA ALA A 272 -2.92 -15.26 15.49
C ALA A 272 -4.34 -15.85 15.58
N GLY A 273 -5.30 -15.33 14.81
CA GLY A 273 -6.68 -15.82 14.85
C GLY A 273 -7.52 -15.28 16.01
N LYS A 274 -6.98 -14.37 16.81
CA LYS A 274 -7.71 -13.75 17.92
C LYS A 274 -8.64 -12.66 17.37
N ARG A 275 -9.89 -12.66 17.83
CA ARG A 275 -10.81 -11.55 17.53
C ARG A 275 -10.43 -10.35 18.42
N SER A 276 -10.45 -9.16 17.86
CA SER A 276 -10.33 -7.88 18.59
C SER A 276 -11.65 -7.57 19.28
#